data_2a9c658e0ef60bfe6c8a311edaaca0da
#
_entry.id   2a9c658e0ef60bfe6c8a311edaaca0da
#
_cell.length_a   1.000
_cell.length_b   1.000
_cell.length_c   1.000
_cell.angle_alpha   90.00
_cell.angle_beta   90.00
_cell.angle_gamma   90.00
#
_symmetry.space_group_name_H-M   'P 1'
#
loop_
_entity.id
_entity.type
_entity.pdbx_description
1 polymer ?
#
loop_
_entity_poly.entity_id
_entity_poly.type
_entity_poly.pdbx_seq_one_letter_code
_entity_poly.pdbx_strand_id
1 'polypeptide(L)'
;MFNFNTTPRLVIGKNRLQFLGRILSDLNVRNPLIVTGPNLVKTDIVIEAQKWSWAEHVFYDLVQDPTTQNVLDCVEYGISKDVDGVIGIGGGSSLDVAKVASVLLKQETSLDKIWGVDNIYSSRLPLVLIPTTAGSGSEVTPVSIITTGKTTKMGIVSHKIIPDAAILDPTLTVSCNPQLTAYSAIDAIVHAIEAYTSINPNNNPYSKMLAIEACR
;
A
#
# COMPACT_ATOMS: atom_id res chain seq x y z
N MET A 1 9.66 4.86 -26.65
CA MET A 1 10.29 4.19 -25.48
C MET A 1 9.36 4.40 -24.31
N PHE A 2 9.11 3.40 -23.46
CA PHE A 2 8.26 3.51 -22.29
C PHE A 2 8.91 2.77 -21.11
N ASN A 3 8.51 3.15 -19.89
CA ASN A 3 8.90 2.47 -18.65
C ASN A 3 7.68 1.74 -18.07
N PHE A 4 7.84 0.50 -17.65
CA PHE A 4 6.83 -0.27 -16.95
C PHE A 4 7.37 -0.68 -15.58
N ASN A 5 7.00 0.08 -14.56
CA ASN A 5 7.40 -0.16 -13.17
C ASN A 5 6.23 -0.77 -12.41
N THR A 6 6.46 -1.89 -11.76
CA THR A 6 5.47 -2.56 -10.92
C THR A 6 6.15 -3.23 -9.72
N THR A 7 5.36 -3.73 -8.79
CA THR A 7 5.84 -4.49 -7.64
C THR A 7 6.65 -5.71 -8.09
N PRO A 8 7.91 -5.85 -7.65
CA PRO A 8 8.81 -6.90 -8.12
C PRO A 8 8.32 -8.32 -7.81
N ARG A 9 7.60 -8.50 -6.69
CA ARG A 9 7.10 -9.80 -6.25
C ARG A 9 5.61 -9.73 -5.98
N LEU A 10 4.82 -10.41 -6.80
CA LEU A 10 3.38 -10.60 -6.61
C LEU A 10 3.10 -12.04 -6.18
N VAL A 11 2.47 -12.21 -5.02
CA VAL A 11 2.05 -13.52 -4.50
C VAL A 11 0.52 -13.59 -4.57
N ILE A 12 0.00 -14.29 -5.58
CA ILE A 12 -1.42 -14.28 -5.92
C ILE A 12 -2.06 -15.63 -5.63
N GLY A 13 -3.23 -15.62 -5.00
CA GLY A 13 -4.06 -16.82 -4.77
C GLY A 13 -4.64 -16.90 -3.37
N LYS A 14 -5.50 -17.90 -3.14
CA LYS A 14 -6.15 -18.13 -1.85
C LYS A 14 -5.14 -18.57 -0.79
N ASN A 15 -5.32 -18.08 0.44
CA ASN A 15 -4.51 -18.42 1.61
C ASN A 15 -3.02 -18.10 1.43
N ARG A 16 -2.70 -17.01 0.72
CA ARG A 16 -1.31 -16.60 0.48
C ARG A 16 -0.72 -15.78 1.61
N LEU A 17 -1.52 -15.32 2.55
CA LEU A 17 -1.04 -14.60 3.73
C LEU A 17 0.04 -15.40 4.51
N GLN A 18 -0.04 -16.72 4.52
CA GLN A 18 0.95 -17.60 5.16
C GLN A 18 2.39 -17.44 4.61
N PHE A 19 2.56 -16.86 3.41
CA PHE A 19 3.90 -16.61 2.85
C PHE A 19 4.56 -15.35 3.38
N LEU A 20 3.85 -14.55 4.19
CA LEU A 20 4.32 -13.26 4.70
C LEU A 20 5.67 -13.40 5.42
N GLY A 21 5.80 -14.36 6.33
CA GLY A 21 7.04 -14.60 7.06
C GLY A 21 8.22 -14.92 6.14
N ARG A 22 8.03 -15.74 5.12
CA ARG A 22 9.08 -16.03 4.15
C ARG A 22 9.50 -14.77 3.38
N ILE A 23 8.54 -13.92 2.99
CA ILE A 23 8.83 -12.67 2.29
C ILE A 23 9.65 -11.73 3.18
N LEU A 24 9.26 -11.57 4.44
CA LEU A 24 9.98 -10.74 5.40
C LEU A 24 11.40 -11.27 5.65
N SER A 25 11.56 -12.59 5.77
CA SER A 25 12.89 -13.22 5.91
C SER A 25 13.77 -12.96 4.68
N ASP A 26 13.23 -13.08 3.47
CA ASP A 26 13.93 -12.79 2.21
C ASP A 26 14.36 -11.30 2.14
N LEU A 27 13.60 -10.40 2.78
CA LEU A 27 13.88 -8.97 2.88
C LEU A 27 14.73 -8.59 4.09
N ASN A 28 15.18 -9.56 4.90
CA ASN A 28 15.95 -9.38 6.14
C ASN A 28 15.23 -8.53 7.21
N VAL A 29 13.90 -8.52 7.23
CA VAL A 29 13.09 -7.84 8.24
C VAL A 29 12.99 -8.71 9.48
N ARG A 30 13.21 -8.12 10.67
CA ARG A 30 13.17 -8.80 11.98
C ARG A 30 12.13 -8.21 12.92
N ASN A 31 11.87 -6.93 12.80
CA ASN A 31 10.95 -6.18 13.65
C ASN A 31 9.95 -5.37 12.79
N PRO A 32 8.98 -6.03 12.14
CA PRO A 32 8.06 -5.35 11.24
C PRO A 32 6.97 -4.57 11.99
N LEU A 33 6.56 -3.43 11.41
CA LEU A 33 5.38 -2.67 11.78
C LEU A 33 4.21 -3.05 10.85
N ILE A 34 3.09 -3.46 11.43
CA ILE A 34 1.82 -3.54 10.68
C ILE A 34 1.11 -2.18 10.73
N VAL A 35 0.74 -1.67 9.55
CA VAL A 35 -0.08 -0.47 9.38
C VAL A 35 -1.44 -0.90 8.82
N THR A 36 -2.52 -0.63 9.57
CA THR A 36 -3.88 -1.09 9.22
C THR A 36 -4.93 -0.08 9.68
N GLY A 37 -6.18 -0.28 9.29
CA GLY A 37 -7.29 0.54 9.76
C GLY A 37 -7.93 0.04 11.06
N PRO A 38 -8.64 0.90 11.80
CA PRO A 38 -9.25 0.56 13.10
C PRO A 38 -10.31 -0.54 12.99
N ASN A 39 -10.94 -0.71 11.84
CA ASN A 39 -11.93 -1.75 11.60
C ASN A 39 -11.31 -3.13 11.36
N LEU A 40 -10.04 -3.20 10.95
CA LEU A 40 -9.35 -4.45 10.63
C LEU A 40 -8.49 -4.97 11.79
N VAL A 41 -8.01 -4.11 12.67
CA VAL A 41 -7.03 -4.46 13.71
C VAL A 41 -7.47 -5.63 14.62
N LYS A 42 -8.78 -5.81 14.83
CA LYS A 42 -9.34 -6.87 15.66
C LYS A 42 -9.86 -8.08 14.86
N THR A 43 -9.65 -8.09 13.56
CA THR A 43 -10.11 -9.20 12.70
C THR A 43 -9.06 -10.30 12.62
N ASP A 44 -9.52 -11.50 12.26
CA ASP A 44 -8.65 -12.65 12.03
C ASP A 44 -7.56 -12.36 10.99
N ILE A 45 -7.81 -11.44 10.05
CA ILE A 45 -6.82 -11.03 9.03
C ILE A 45 -5.56 -10.48 9.67
N VAL A 46 -5.68 -9.54 10.61
CA VAL A 46 -4.53 -8.92 11.27
C VAL A 46 -3.90 -9.89 12.27
N ILE A 47 -4.72 -10.65 13.01
CA ILE A 47 -4.25 -11.68 13.95
C ILE A 47 -3.41 -12.73 13.22
N GLU A 48 -3.88 -13.25 12.10
CA GLU A 48 -3.14 -14.20 11.26
C GLU A 48 -1.88 -13.56 10.66
N ALA A 49 -1.97 -12.29 10.21
CA ALA A 49 -0.80 -11.57 9.71
C ALA A 49 0.28 -11.43 10.79
N GLN A 50 -0.07 -11.08 12.03
CA GLN A 50 0.87 -11.04 13.16
C GLN A 50 1.52 -12.40 13.40
N LYS A 51 0.73 -13.47 13.40
CA LYS A 51 1.22 -14.84 13.57
C LYS A 51 2.25 -15.23 12.51
N TRP A 52 1.99 -14.90 11.24
CA TRP A 52 2.88 -15.23 10.12
C TRP A 52 4.06 -14.29 9.95
N SER A 53 3.96 -13.05 10.47
CA SER A 53 5.02 -12.03 10.36
C SER A 53 5.82 -11.83 11.63
N TRP A 54 5.48 -12.50 12.74
CA TRP A 54 6.00 -12.24 14.09
C TRP A 54 5.91 -10.76 14.50
N ALA A 55 5.05 -9.96 13.85
CA ALA A 55 4.89 -8.56 14.15
C ALA A 55 4.23 -8.33 15.51
N GLU A 56 4.96 -7.69 16.41
CA GLU A 56 4.45 -7.30 17.74
C GLU A 56 3.81 -5.89 17.69
N HIS A 57 4.15 -5.09 16.67
CA HIS A 57 3.79 -3.69 16.56
C HIS A 57 2.73 -3.48 15.49
N VAL A 58 1.60 -2.89 15.89
CA VAL A 58 0.47 -2.58 14.99
C VAL A 58 0.06 -1.14 15.20
N PHE A 59 0.11 -0.34 14.13
CA PHE A 59 -0.46 1.00 14.07
C PHE A 59 -1.79 0.96 13.35
N TYR A 60 -2.86 1.45 13.97
CA TYR A 60 -4.23 1.38 13.45
C TYR A 60 -5.05 2.65 13.64
N ASP A 61 -4.46 3.71 14.15
CA ASP A 61 -5.14 4.99 14.31
C ASP A 61 -5.18 5.76 12.99
N LEU A 62 -5.93 5.20 12.03
CA LEU A 62 -6.08 5.73 10.69
C LEU A 62 -7.54 6.08 10.41
N VAL A 63 -7.74 7.18 9.69
CA VAL A 63 -9.04 7.55 9.13
C VAL A 63 -9.14 7.13 7.65
N GLN A 64 -10.35 7.11 7.10
CA GLN A 64 -10.60 6.67 5.72
C GLN A 64 -9.82 7.50 4.69
N ASP A 65 -9.74 8.80 4.85
CA ASP A 65 -8.91 9.69 4.03
C ASP A 65 -7.72 10.14 4.91
N PRO A 66 -6.60 9.40 4.91
CA PRO A 66 -5.54 9.59 5.89
C PRO A 66 -4.94 10.98 5.80
N THR A 67 -4.74 11.59 6.95
CA THR A 67 -4.19 12.93 7.09
C THR A 67 -2.67 12.90 7.21
N THR A 68 -2.03 14.07 7.03
CA THR A 68 -0.60 14.23 7.36
C THR A 68 -0.30 13.82 8.80
N GLN A 69 -1.22 14.08 9.73
CA GLN A 69 -1.05 13.71 11.14
C GLN A 69 -1.03 12.19 11.31
N ASN A 70 -1.93 11.45 10.65
CA ASN A 70 -1.91 9.98 10.71
C ASN A 70 -0.56 9.39 10.22
N VAL A 71 0.03 9.99 9.18
CA VAL A 71 1.36 9.58 8.70
C VAL A 71 2.42 9.85 9.77
N LEU A 72 2.44 11.05 10.34
CA LEU A 72 3.44 11.43 11.35
C LEU A 72 3.30 10.59 12.62
N ASP A 73 2.09 10.35 13.10
CA ASP A 73 1.82 9.49 14.27
C ASP A 73 2.29 8.05 14.01
N CYS A 74 2.06 7.53 12.81
CA CYS A 74 2.55 6.22 12.39
C CYS A 74 4.08 6.15 12.42
N VAL A 75 4.74 7.19 11.92
CA VAL A 75 6.21 7.26 11.90
C VAL A 75 6.77 7.39 13.31
N GLU A 76 6.21 8.25 14.16
CA GLU A 76 6.62 8.39 15.56
C GLU A 76 6.47 7.06 16.32
N TYR A 77 5.34 6.39 16.12
CA TYR A 77 5.11 5.06 16.70
C TYR A 77 6.17 4.07 16.24
N GLY A 78 6.44 3.99 14.94
CA GLY A 78 7.43 3.06 14.38
C GLY A 78 8.86 3.35 14.87
N ILE A 79 9.25 4.62 14.97
CA ILE A 79 10.54 5.02 15.55
C ILE A 79 10.64 4.58 17.03
N SER A 80 9.58 4.79 17.80
CA SER A 80 9.56 4.40 19.25
C SER A 80 9.72 2.89 19.47
N LYS A 81 9.48 2.09 18.43
CA LYS A 81 9.55 0.63 18.42
C LYS A 81 10.76 0.07 17.69
N ASP A 82 11.63 0.92 17.14
CA ASP A 82 12.82 0.53 16.37
C ASP A 82 12.51 -0.48 15.25
N VAL A 83 11.44 -0.21 14.48
CA VAL A 83 10.99 -1.12 13.42
C VAL A 83 11.93 -1.08 12.21
N ASP A 84 12.10 -2.22 11.55
CA ASP A 84 13.03 -2.40 10.42
C ASP A 84 12.34 -2.76 9.09
N GLY A 85 11.01 -2.86 9.10
CA GLY A 85 10.18 -3.12 7.92
C GLY A 85 8.74 -2.69 8.14
N VAL A 86 7.98 -2.49 7.06
CA VAL A 86 6.59 -2.07 7.10
C VAL A 86 5.70 -3.05 6.34
N ILE A 87 4.58 -3.41 6.94
CA ILE A 87 3.52 -4.23 6.35
C ILE A 87 2.26 -3.38 6.32
N GLY A 88 1.77 -3.00 5.13
CA GLY A 88 0.47 -2.36 4.99
C GLY A 88 -0.62 -3.40 4.76
N ILE A 89 -1.67 -3.41 5.59
CA ILE A 89 -2.83 -4.32 5.45
C ILE A 89 -4.10 -3.50 5.46
N GLY A 90 -4.89 -3.59 4.40
CA GLY A 90 -6.17 -2.87 4.33
C GLY A 90 -6.55 -2.38 2.96
N GLY A 91 -7.42 -1.39 2.91
CA GLY A 91 -7.75 -0.63 1.71
C GLY A 91 -6.67 0.40 1.37
N GLY A 92 -6.87 1.14 0.28
CA GLY A 92 -5.91 2.14 -0.22
C GLY A 92 -5.37 3.08 0.85
N SER A 93 -6.19 3.56 1.77
CA SER A 93 -5.78 4.46 2.87
C SER A 93 -4.67 3.89 3.75
N SER A 94 -4.80 2.62 4.17
CA SER A 94 -3.78 1.96 4.99
C SER A 94 -2.51 1.71 4.19
N LEU A 95 -2.64 1.32 2.92
CA LEU A 95 -1.51 1.05 2.04
C LEU A 95 -0.74 2.34 1.73
N ASP A 96 -1.45 3.45 1.51
CA ASP A 96 -0.85 4.75 1.23
C ASP A 96 -0.04 5.28 2.43
N VAL A 97 -0.58 5.16 3.65
CA VAL A 97 0.18 5.51 4.87
C VAL A 97 1.40 4.61 5.03
N ALA A 98 1.27 3.30 4.82
CA ALA A 98 2.39 2.36 4.91
C ALA A 98 3.52 2.70 3.93
N LYS A 99 3.19 3.10 2.69
CA LYS A 99 4.15 3.54 1.69
C LYS A 99 4.96 4.75 2.18
N VAL A 100 4.27 5.80 2.64
CA VAL A 100 4.93 7.02 3.10
C VAL A 100 5.72 6.77 4.37
N ALA A 101 5.14 6.04 5.33
CA ALA A 101 5.81 5.68 6.57
C ALA A 101 7.12 4.91 6.31
N SER A 102 7.14 3.98 5.33
CA SER A 102 8.36 3.23 5.00
C SER A 102 9.54 4.13 4.59
N VAL A 103 9.27 5.28 3.97
CA VAL A 103 10.28 6.28 3.61
C VAL A 103 10.71 7.09 4.83
N LEU A 104 9.76 7.61 5.59
CA LEU A 104 10.05 8.52 6.70
C LEU A 104 10.70 7.82 7.90
N LEU A 105 10.43 6.53 8.10
CA LEU A 105 11.05 5.71 9.13
C LEU A 105 12.57 5.55 8.97
N LYS A 106 13.10 5.80 7.78
CA LYS A 106 14.56 5.89 7.57
C LYS A 106 15.18 7.16 8.18
N GLN A 107 14.36 8.16 8.53
CA GLN A 107 14.80 9.44 9.11
C GLN A 107 15.79 10.23 8.25
N GLU A 108 15.87 9.92 6.94
CA GLU A 108 16.74 10.61 5.97
C GLU A 108 16.05 11.81 5.31
N THR A 109 14.72 11.92 5.45
CA THR A 109 13.89 12.97 4.86
C THR A 109 12.67 13.28 5.75
N SER A 110 11.93 14.32 5.40
CA SER A 110 10.69 14.73 6.08
C SER A 110 9.53 14.81 5.09
N LEU A 111 8.30 14.74 5.60
CA LEU A 111 7.08 14.68 4.79
C LEU A 111 6.92 15.90 3.87
N ASP A 112 7.30 17.09 4.32
CA ASP A 112 7.24 18.34 3.56
C ASP A 112 8.11 18.33 2.29
N LYS A 113 9.16 17.50 2.25
CA LYS A 113 10.12 17.43 1.14
C LYS A 113 9.76 16.42 0.06
N ILE A 114 8.81 15.52 0.32
CA ILE A 114 8.53 14.39 -0.59
C ILE A 114 7.24 14.53 -1.41
N TRP A 115 6.53 15.66 -1.28
CA TRP A 115 5.31 15.93 -2.05
C TRP A 115 5.58 16.08 -3.55
N GLY A 116 4.61 15.61 -4.36
CA GLY A 116 4.66 15.72 -5.81
C GLY A 116 5.34 14.52 -6.47
N VAL A 117 5.99 14.76 -7.60
CA VAL A 117 6.53 13.70 -8.47
C VAL A 117 8.06 13.61 -8.31
N ASP A 118 8.55 12.39 -8.02
CA ASP A 118 9.98 12.02 -7.93
C ASP A 118 10.82 12.85 -6.94
N ASN A 119 10.20 13.32 -5.85
CA ASN A 119 10.87 14.09 -4.80
C ASN A 119 11.43 13.21 -3.65
N ILE A 120 11.40 11.89 -3.77
CA ILE A 120 12.01 10.98 -2.79
C ILE A 120 13.42 10.62 -3.25
N TYR A 121 14.42 11.16 -2.56
CA TYR A 121 15.85 10.87 -2.82
C TYR A 121 16.42 9.87 -1.83
N SER A 122 15.81 9.73 -0.65
CA SER A 122 16.21 8.78 0.38
C SER A 122 15.89 7.33 0.01
N SER A 123 16.46 6.40 0.77
CA SER A 123 16.03 5.01 0.81
C SER A 123 14.73 4.87 1.64
N ARG A 124 14.13 3.69 1.66
CA ARG A 124 13.03 3.34 2.55
C ARG A 124 13.29 2.02 3.27
N LEU A 125 12.51 1.74 4.31
CA LEU A 125 12.44 0.40 4.89
C LEU A 125 11.78 -0.59 3.91
N PRO A 126 12.10 -1.89 4.00
CA PRO A 126 11.37 -2.93 3.28
C PRO A 126 9.86 -2.80 3.48
N LEU A 127 9.10 -2.95 2.39
CA LEU A 127 7.66 -2.73 2.37
C LEU A 127 6.92 -3.89 1.72
N VAL A 128 5.95 -4.46 2.45
CA VAL A 128 5.03 -5.47 1.93
C VAL A 128 3.61 -4.93 2.02
N LEU A 129 2.84 -5.03 0.95
CA LEU A 129 1.45 -4.55 0.92
C LEU A 129 0.47 -5.71 0.69
N ILE A 130 -0.63 -5.68 1.46
CA ILE A 130 -1.64 -6.73 1.49
C ILE A 130 -3.03 -6.06 1.41
N PRO A 131 -3.59 -5.90 0.20
CA PRO A 131 -4.89 -5.28 0.04
C PRO A 131 -6.00 -6.18 0.58
N THR A 132 -7.00 -5.57 1.21
CA THR A 132 -8.25 -6.21 1.63
C THR A 132 -9.47 -5.67 0.86
N THR A 133 -9.24 -4.80 -0.13
CA THR A 133 -10.21 -4.30 -1.11
C THR A 133 -9.67 -4.53 -2.52
N ALA A 134 -10.54 -4.73 -3.48
CA ALA A 134 -10.17 -4.97 -4.88
C ALA A 134 -10.58 -3.78 -5.76
N GLY A 135 -9.83 -2.68 -5.70
CA GLY A 135 -10.18 -1.47 -6.45
C GLY A 135 -9.00 -0.51 -6.63
N SER A 136 -8.45 0.01 -5.54
CA SER A 136 -7.46 1.10 -5.58
C SER A 136 -6.15 0.75 -6.31
N GLY A 137 -5.73 -0.53 -6.28
CA GLY A 137 -4.45 -0.97 -6.84
C GLY A 137 -3.23 -0.34 -6.15
N SER A 138 -3.40 0.24 -4.96
CA SER A 138 -2.31 0.93 -4.25
C SER A 138 -1.09 0.03 -4.01
N GLU A 139 -1.29 -1.28 -3.89
CA GLU A 139 -0.23 -2.28 -3.68
C GLU A 139 0.71 -2.48 -4.88
N VAL A 140 0.36 -1.95 -6.04
CA VAL A 140 1.17 -2.07 -7.27
C VAL A 140 1.49 -0.72 -7.90
N THR A 141 1.11 0.39 -7.27
CA THR A 141 1.28 1.74 -7.82
C THR A 141 2.39 2.54 -7.12
N PRO A 142 3.05 3.45 -7.84
CA PRO A 142 4.02 4.39 -7.28
C PRO A 142 3.36 5.62 -6.63
N VAL A 143 2.07 5.56 -6.26
CA VAL A 143 1.26 6.70 -5.83
C VAL A 143 0.78 6.51 -4.40
N SER A 144 0.84 7.56 -3.60
CA SER A 144 0.18 7.66 -2.29
C SER A 144 -0.55 9.00 -2.21
N ILE A 145 -1.79 8.98 -1.72
CA ILE A 145 -2.64 10.17 -1.59
C ILE A 145 -2.93 10.44 -0.11
N ILE A 146 -2.52 11.60 0.36
CA ILE A 146 -2.68 12.02 1.76
C ILE A 146 -3.44 13.35 1.83
N THR A 147 -4.33 13.47 2.80
CA THR A 147 -5.11 14.68 3.05
C THR A 147 -4.25 15.70 3.83
N THR A 148 -4.04 16.89 3.25
CA THR A 148 -3.18 17.95 3.82
C THR A 148 -3.96 19.13 4.39
N GLY A 149 -5.27 19.17 4.17
CA GLY A 149 -6.17 20.23 4.66
C GLY A 149 -7.56 19.69 4.90
N LYS A 150 -8.54 20.57 5.05
CA LYS A 150 -9.94 20.13 5.28
C LYS A 150 -10.50 19.31 4.10
N THR A 151 -10.14 19.69 2.87
CA THR A 151 -10.62 19.06 1.64
C THR A 151 -9.52 18.85 0.60
N THR A 152 -8.30 19.26 0.89
CA THR A 152 -7.18 19.18 -0.05
C THR A 152 -6.47 17.85 0.12
N LYS A 153 -6.29 17.14 -0.98
CA LYS A 153 -5.47 15.92 -1.07
C LYS A 153 -4.22 16.22 -1.87
N MET A 154 -3.08 15.72 -1.42
CA MET A 154 -1.82 15.83 -2.15
C MET A 154 -1.27 14.45 -2.43
N GLY A 155 -0.67 14.29 -3.61
CA GLY A 155 -0.03 13.06 -4.05
C GLY A 155 1.47 13.07 -3.79
N ILE A 156 1.97 11.89 -3.46
CA ILE A 156 3.38 11.54 -3.50
C ILE A 156 3.50 10.49 -4.58
N VAL A 157 4.27 10.77 -5.64
CA VAL A 157 4.44 9.88 -6.77
C VAL A 157 5.92 9.58 -6.94
N SER A 158 6.32 8.33 -6.69
CA SER A 158 7.71 7.92 -6.88
C SER A 158 7.81 6.41 -7.01
N HIS A 159 8.65 5.92 -7.91
CA HIS A 159 8.95 4.49 -8.00
C HIS A 159 9.53 3.91 -6.69
N LYS A 160 10.05 4.77 -5.83
CA LYS A 160 10.61 4.37 -4.53
C LYS A 160 9.57 3.92 -3.50
N ILE A 161 8.29 4.27 -3.68
CA ILE A 161 7.21 3.79 -2.81
C ILE A 161 6.46 2.57 -3.37
N ILE A 162 6.89 2.04 -4.52
CA ILE A 162 6.44 0.72 -4.97
C ILE A 162 6.94 -0.31 -3.94
N PRO A 163 6.09 -1.20 -3.41
CA PRO A 163 6.50 -2.18 -2.40
C PRO A 163 7.46 -3.22 -2.96
N ASP A 164 8.23 -3.87 -2.11
CA ASP A 164 9.09 -5.01 -2.48
C ASP A 164 8.27 -6.25 -2.83
N ALA A 165 7.13 -6.41 -2.15
CA ALA A 165 6.18 -7.48 -2.44
C ALA A 165 4.74 -7.05 -2.17
N ALA A 166 3.80 -7.66 -2.90
CA ALA A 166 2.38 -7.59 -2.58
C ALA A 166 1.78 -9.01 -2.51
N ILE A 167 0.90 -9.22 -1.53
CA ILE A 167 0.15 -10.47 -1.36
C ILE A 167 -1.30 -10.19 -1.75
N LEU A 168 -1.73 -10.74 -2.88
CA LEU A 168 -3.08 -10.63 -3.43
C LEU A 168 -3.86 -11.90 -3.10
N ASP A 169 -4.45 -11.91 -1.91
CA ASP A 169 -5.22 -13.05 -1.42
C ASP A 169 -6.73 -12.71 -1.43
N PRO A 170 -7.51 -13.29 -2.35
CA PRO A 170 -8.93 -12.97 -2.47
C PRO A 170 -9.74 -13.34 -1.23
N THR A 171 -9.25 -14.24 -0.36
CA THR A 171 -9.95 -14.58 0.88
C THR A 171 -9.98 -13.42 1.88
N LEU A 172 -9.04 -12.47 1.76
CA LEU A 172 -8.97 -11.29 2.64
C LEU A 172 -10.00 -10.20 2.27
N THR A 173 -10.61 -10.29 1.08
CA THR A 173 -11.62 -9.33 0.63
C THR A 173 -13.06 -9.74 0.97
N VAL A 174 -13.28 -10.98 1.43
CA VAL A 174 -14.60 -11.54 1.69
C VAL A 174 -15.36 -10.80 2.81
N SER A 175 -14.62 -10.18 3.73
CA SER A 175 -15.22 -9.39 4.83
C SER A 175 -15.72 -8.01 4.40
N CYS A 176 -15.45 -7.57 3.16
CA CYS A 176 -15.97 -6.32 2.63
C CYS A 176 -17.49 -6.37 2.53
N ASN A 177 -18.17 -5.33 3.01
CA ASN A 177 -19.61 -5.23 2.82
C ASN A 177 -19.96 -5.01 1.33
N PRO A 178 -21.20 -5.32 0.89
CA PRO A 178 -21.60 -5.21 -0.51
C PRO A 178 -21.39 -3.80 -1.11
N GLN A 179 -21.60 -2.75 -0.33
CA GLN A 179 -21.43 -1.37 -0.78
C GLN A 179 -19.96 -1.04 -1.05
N LEU A 180 -19.06 -1.41 -0.15
CA LEU A 180 -17.61 -1.21 -0.33
C LEU A 180 -17.11 -2.05 -1.52
N THR A 181 -17.60 -3.28 -1.68
CA THR A 181 -17.27 -4.12 -2.83
C THR A 181 -17.69 -3.47 -4.15
N ALA A 182 -18.91 -2.91 -4.21
CA ALA A 182 -19.40 -2.22 -5.40
C ALA A 182 -18.58 -0.96 -5.72
N TYR A 183 -18.25 -0.15 -4.70
CA TYR A 183 -17.43 1.05 -4.90
C TYR A 183 -16.02 0.69 -5.40
N SER A 184 -15.40 -0.33 -4.80
CA SER A 184 -14.09 -0.80 -5.23
C SER A 184 -14.10 -1.34 -6.66
N ALA A 185 -15.15 -2.07 -7.05
CA ALA A 185 -15.29 -2.58 -8.41
C ALA A 185 -15.45 -1.45 -9.44
N ILE A 186 -16.27 -0.44 -9.13
CA ILE A 186 -16.44 0.73 -10.00
C ILE A 186 -15.11 1.49 -10.13
N ASP A 187 -14.39 1.69 -9.04
CA ASP A 187 -13.07 2.33 -9.02
C ASP A 187 -12.08 1.59 -9.92
N ALA A 188 -12.03 0.26 -9.84
CA ALA A 188 -11.19 -0.58 -10.70
C ALA A 188 -11.54 -0.42 -12.19
N ILE A 189 -12.84 -0.38 -12.54
CA ILE A 189 -13.31 -0.18 -13.92
C ILE A 189 -12.90 1.21 -14.43
N VAL A 190 -13.09 2.24 -13.61
CA VAL A 190 -12.69 3.62 -13.97
C VAL A 190 -11.19 3.70 -14.23
N HIS A 191 -10.37 3.15 -13.32
CA HIS A 191 -8.92 3.08 -13.51
C HIS A 191 -8.53 2.34 -14.79
N ALA A 192 -9.21 1.25 -15.12
CA ALA A 192 -8.95 0.50 -16.35
C ALA A 192 -9.27 1.31 -17.59
N ILE A 193 -10.42 2.02 -17.62
CA ILE A 193 -10.81 2.91 -18.73
C ILE A 193 -9.80 4.04 -18.88
N GLU A 194 -9.42 4.70 -17.79
CA GLU A 194 -8.45 5.79 -17.80
C GLU A 194 -7.08 5.32 -18.30
N ALA A 195 -6.60 4.17 -17.82
CA ALA A 195 -5.33 3.59 -18.26
C ALA A 195 -5.35 3.25 -19.75
N TYR A 196 -6.47 2.71 -20.25
CA TYR A 196 -6.60 2.35 -21.67
C TYR A 196 -6.64 3.59 -22.58
N THR A 197 -7.39 4.62 -22.19
CA THR A 197 -7.62 5.83 -22.99
C THR A 197 -6.56 6.91 -22.80
N SER A 198 -5.66 6.75 -21.82
CA SER A 198 -4.60 7.72 -21.52
C SER A 198 -3.79 8.08 -22.76
N ILE A 199 -3.58 9.38 -22.97
CA ILE A 199 -2.70 9.93 -24.00
C ILE A 199 -1.26 10.16 -23.52
N ASN A 200 -0.95 9.75 -22.27
CA ASN A 200 0.37 9.91 -21.72
C ASN A 200 1.41 9.17 -22.58
N PRO A 201 2.58 9.79 -22.88
CA PRO A 201 3.63 9.16 -23.67
C PRO A 201 4.14 7.81 -23.13
N ASN A 202 3.93 7.55 -21.83
CA ASN A 202 4.26 6.28 -21.21
C ASN A 202 3.15 5.22 -21.32
N ASN A 203 1.98 5.54 -21.92
CA ASN A 203 0.96 4.55 -22.18
C ASN A 203 1.51 3.48 -23.13
N ASN A 204 1.38 2.22 -22.76
CA ASN A 204 2.08 1.13 -23.42
C ASN A 204 1.20 -0.12 -23.57
N PRO A 205 1.60 -1.10 -24.41
CA PRO A 205 0.82 -2.31 -24.64
C PRO A 205 0.50 -3.12 -23.39
N TYR A 206 1.41 -3.16 -22.39
CA TYR A 206 1.17 -3.88 -21.13
C TYR A 206 0.05 -3.21 -20.33
N SER A 207 0.07 -1.89 -20.18
CA SER A 207 -0.99 -1.14 -19.49
C SER A 207 -2.34 -1.35 -20.15
N LYS A 208 -2.39 -1.33 -21.51
CA LYS A 208 -3.63 -1.55 -22.27
C LYS A 208 -4.16 -2.97 -22.12
N MET A 209 -3.28 -3.97 -22.17
CA MET A 209 -3.65 -5.38 -21.97
C MET A 209 -4.25 -5.60 -20.58
N LEU A 210 -3.60 -5.09 -19.53
CA LEU A 210 -4.09 -5.19 -18.16
C LEU A 210 -5.41 -4.44 -17.96
N ALA A 211 -5.58 -3.27 -18.59
CA ALA A 211 -6.82 -2.50 -18.54
C ALA A 211 -8.00 -3.27 -19.17
N ILE A 212 -7.80 -3.93 -20.33
CA ILE A 212 -8.81 -4.77 -20.96
C ILE A 212 -9.19 -5.95 -20.05
N GLU A 213 -8.19 -6.62 -19.45
CA GLU A 213 -8.43 -7.76 -18.59
C GLU A 213 -9.17 -7.36 -17.30
N ALA A 214 -8.88 -6.19 -16.73
CA ALA A 214 -9.56 -5.67 -15.54
C ALA A 214 -11.04 -5.32 -15.77
N CYS A 215 -11.46 -5.12 -17.04
CA CYS A 215 -12.87 -4.86 -17.40
C CYS A 215 -13.68 -6.14 -17.70
N ARG A 216 -13.06 -7.32 -17.70
CA ARG A 216 -13.72 -8.63 -17.91
C ARG A 216 -14.26 -9.23 -16.64
#